data_bb09a7c9d81421f72f7761a887ec1e96
#
_entry.id   bb09a7c9d81421f72f7761a887ec1e96
#
_cell.length_a   1.000
_cell.length_b   1.000
_cell.length_c   1.000
_cell.angle_alpha   90.00
_cell.angle_beta   90.00
_cell.angle_gamma   90.00
#
_symmetry.space_group_name_H-M   'P 1'
#
loop_
_entity.id
_entity.type
_entity.pdbx_description
1 polymer ?
#
loop_
_entity_poly.entity_id
_entity_poly.type
_entity_poly.pdbx_seq_one_letter_code
_entity_poly.pdbx_strand_id
1 'polypeptide(L)'
;SSTIKKLTTYVPNQDVKQVKQALFDINAGKIGNYSHCSFDIEGIGNFKPEENSNPTEGERHKLHRGKETQVNITFLSHLESKIIKTLKEIHPYEEVAYEIETLENENQDIGIGMVGDLKEALDMQQTLELIKKVFNPSGIRTSKPHQTKVKRIAVLGGSGAFGIPNAIRKQADIYLTADLKYHDFFRAENNITLVDIGHYESEQYTKELICAILQKKFHNFAIVLSNTNTNPIQYY
;
A
#
# COMPACT_ATOMS: atom_id res chain seq x y z
N SER A 1 -0.70 8.46 1.88
CA SER A 1 -0.75 7.24 2.69
C SER A 1 -1.89 6.36 2.18
N SER A 2 -1.59 5.12 1.89
CA SER A 2 -2.62 4.15 1.53
C SER A 2 -3.48 3.89 2.75
N THR A 3 -4.76 4.10 2.62
CA THR A 3 -5.72 3.83 3.68
C THR A 3 -6.41 2.50 3.43
N ILE A 4 -6.70 1.79 4.50
CA ILE A 4 -7.63 0.66 4.50
C ILE A 4 -9.03 1.23 4.71
N LYS A 5 -9.98 0.75 3.94
CA LYS A 5 -11.39 1.11 4.06
C LYS A 5 -12.22 -0.10 4.47
N LYS A 6 -13.36 0.15 5.08
CA LYS A 6 -14.35 -0.85 5.44
C LYS A 6 -15.65 -0.56 4.68
N LEU A 7 -16.15 -1.56 3.98
CA LEU A 7 -17.50 -1.60 3.46
C LEU A 7 -18.40 -2.24 4.52
N THR A 8 -19.52 -1.60 4.80
CA THR A 8 -20.67 -2.19 5.49
C THR A 8 -21.83 -2.19 4.53
N THR A 9 -22.54 -3.31 4.37
CA THR A 9 -23.75 -3.43 3.56
C THR A 9 -24.71 -4.42 4.19
N TYR A 10 -25.97 -4.37 3.78
CA TYR A 10 -27.07 -5.15 4.39
C TYR A 10 -27.71 -6.01 3.29
N VAL A 11 -27.61 -7.33 3.45
CA VAL A 11 -27.92 -8.27 2.38
C VAL A 11 -28.95 -9.29 2.88
N PRO A 12 -30.01 -9.62 2.12
CA PRO A 12 -30.90 -10.72 2.44
C PRO A 12 -30.11 -12.00 2.69
N ASN A 13 -30.47 -12.75 3.74
CA ASN A 13 -29.66 -13.89 4.21
C ASN A 13 -29.35 -14.93 3.11
N GLN A 14 -30.25 -15.12 2.17
CA GLN A 14 -30.11 -16.04 1.04
C GLN A 14 -29.02 -15.60 0.04
N ASP A 15 -28.76 -14.29 -0.09
CA ASP A 15 -27.87 -13.71 -1.10
C ASP A 15 -26.46 -13.40 -0.54
N VAL A 16 -26.26 -13.49 0.79
CA VAL A 16 -25.00 -13.15 1.47
C VAL A 16 -23.78 -13.84 0.86
N LYS A 17 -23.91 -15.16 0.60
CA LYS A 17 -22.80 -15.95 0.04
C LYS A 17 -22.37 -15.44 -1.33
N GLN A 18 -23.32 -15.12 -2.20
CA GLN A 18 -23.06 -14.65 -3.55
C GLN A 18 -22.44 -13.27 -3.55
N VAL A 19 -22.98 -12.34 -2.76
CA VAL A 19 -22.47 -10.96 -2.63
C VAL A 19 -21.04 -10.99 -2.09
N LYS A 20 -20.79 -11.73 -1.02
CA LYS A 20 -19.43 -11.86 -0.45
C LYS A 20 -18.44 -12.46 -1.43
N GLN A 21 -18.82 -13.52 -2.16
CA GLN A 21 -17.93 -14.15 -3.12
C GLN A 21 -17.51 -13.17 -4.22
N ALA A 22 -18.45 -12.41 -4.78
CA ALA A 22 -18.16 -11.41 -5.81
C ALA A 22 -17.19 -10.31 -5.31
N LEU A 23 -17.34 -9.89 -4.04
CA LEU A 23 -16.44 -8.92 -3.42
C LEU A 23 -15.03 -9.52 -3.15
N PHE A 24 -14.96 -10.77 -2.74
CA PHE A 24 -13.68 -11.47 -2.53
C PHE A 24 -12.90 -11.69 -3.83
N ASP A 25 -13.59 -11.99 -4.93
CA ASP A 25 -13.00 -12.20 -6.25
C ASP A 25 -12.29 -10.95 -6.78
N ILE A 26 -12.67 -9.78 -6.30
CA ILE A 26 -12.02 -8.50 -6.62
C ILE A 26 -11.04 -8.02 -5.54
N ASN A 27 -10.61 -8.93 -4.66
CA ASN A 27 -9.63 -8.72 -3.60
C ASN A 27 -10.11 -7.88 -2.40
N ALA A 28 -11.41 -7.79 -2.13
CA ALA A 28 -11.87 -7.39 -0.81
C ALA A 28 -11.56 -8.48 0.24
N GLY A 29 -11.51 -8.11 1.51
CA GLY A 29 -11.31 -9.07 2.61
C GLY A 29 -9.92 -9.69 2.66
N LYS A 30 -8.88 -8.98 2.21
CA LYS A 30 -7.49 -9.39 2.41
C LYS A 30 -6.89 -8.70 3.63
N ILE A 31 -6.36 -9.50 4.58
CA ILE A 31 -5.66 -9.01 5.78
C ILE A 31 -4.37 -9.82 5.93
N GLY A 32 -3.23 -9.23 5.59
CA GLY A 32 -1.94 -9.92 5.58
C GLY A 32 -1.99 -11.21 4.74
N ASN A 33 -1.71 -12.34 5.36
CA ASN A 33 -1.72 -13.66 4.70
C ASN A 33 -3.11 -14.33 4.66
N TYR A 34 -4.18 -13.62 5.08
CA TYR A 34 -5.53 -14.15 5.05
C TYR A 34 -6.35 -13.50 3.95
N SER A 35 -7.22 -14.29 3.32
CA SER A 35 -8.18 -13.85 2.33
C SER A 35 -9.61 -14.19 2.77
N HIS A 36 -10.61 -13.61 2.12
CA HIS A 36 -12.03 -13.84 2.42
C HIS A 36 -12.43 -13.44 3.84
N CYS A 37 -11.74 -12.46 4.42
CA CYS A 37 -12.05 -11.96 5.75
C CYS A 37 -13.29 -11.07 5.68
N SER A 38 -14.31 -11.42 6.46
CA SER A 38 -15.50 -10.62 6.71
C SER A 38 -15.97 -10.83 8.14
N PHE A 39 -16.80 -9.93 8.62
CA PHE A 39 -17.52 -10.11 9.87
C PHE A 39 -19.00 -9.84 9.62
N ASP A 40 -19.82 -10.82 9.86
CA ASP A 40 -21.23 -10.82 9.52
C ASP A 40 -22.08 -10.76 10.80
N ILE A 41 -23.14 -9.94 10.78
CA ILE A 41 -24.08 -9.79 11.91
C ILE A 41 -25.49 -9.98 11.37
N GLU A 42 -26.22 -10.96 11.88
CA GLU A 42 -27.62 -11.15 11.53
C GLU A 42 -28.49 -10.08 12.19
N GLY A 43 -29.44 -9.56 11.43
CA GLY A 43 -30.30 -8.49 11.87
C GLY A 43 -31.67 -8.52 11.17
N ILE A 44 -32.41 -7.42 11.35
CA ILE A 44 -33.70 -7.22 10.71
C ILE A 44 -33.67 -5.87 10.01
N GLY A 45 -33.73 -5.89 8.68
CA GLY A 45 -33.91 -4.72 7.84
C GLY A 45 -35.38 -4.28 7.79
N ASN A 46 -35.61 -2.97 7.73
CA ASN A 46 -36.95 -2.42 7.58
C ASN A 46 -36.89 -1.35 6.48
N PHE A 47 -37.80 -1.43 5.55
CA PHE A 47 -37.97 -0.39 4.52
C PHE A 47 -39.41 -0.34 4.07
N LYS A 48 -39.81 0.79 3.48
CA LYS A 48 -41.10 0.98 2.87
C LYS A 48 -40.93 1.41 1.43
N PRO A 49 -41.28 0.55 0.46
CA PRO A 49 -41.20 0.90 -0.93
C PRO A 49 -42.21 2.01 -1.26
N GLU A 50 -41.78 3.08 -1.93
CA GLU A 50 -42.62 4.19 -2.36
C GLU A 50 -43.11 4.00 -3.82
N GLU A 51 -43.87 4.97 -4.37
CA GLU A 51 -44.57 4.88 -5.66
C GLU A 51 -43.68 4.44 -6.84
N ASN A 52 -42.47 5.03 -6.95
CA ASN A 52 -41.54 4.81 -8.07
C ASN A 52 -40.57 3.66 -7.87
N SER A 53 -40.72 2.88 -6.79
CA SER A 53 -39.81 1.75 -6.50
C SER A 53 -40.26 0.47 -7.21
N ASN A 54 -39.30 -0.42 -7.47
CA ASN A 54 -39.54 -1.77 -7.96
C ASN A 54 -38.89 -2.78 -6.99
N PRO A 55 -39.49 -3.00 -5.80
CA PRO A 55 -38.89 -3.77 -4.74
C PRO A 55 -38.74 -5.23 -5.10
N THR A 56 -37.58 -5.82 -4.77
CA THR A 56 -37.34 -7.26 -4.86
C THR A 56 -38.12 -8.02 -3.77
N GLU A 57 -38.28 -7.38 -2.61
CA GLU A 57 -39.06 -7.90 -1.48
C GLU A 57 -40.01 -6.81 -0.96
N GLY A 58 -41.15 -7.23 -0.41
CA GLY A 58 -42.14 -6.32 0.13
C GLY A 58 -43.15 -5.78 -0.93
N GLU A 59 -44.15 -5.01 -0.48
CA GLU A 59 -45.20 -4.39 -1.28
C GLU A 59 -45.10 -2.89 -1.17
N ARG A 60 -45.40 -2.15 -2.27
CA ARG A 60 -45.46 -0.69 -2.27
C ARG A 60 -46.37 -0.15 -1.15
N HIS A 61 -45.93 0.92 -0.52
CA HIS A 61 -46.63 1.63 0.57
C HIS A 61 -46.82 0.81 1.86
N LYS A 62 -46.32 -0.42 1.94
CA LYS A 62 -46.34 -1.22 3.17
C LYS A 62 -44.94 -1.32 3.76
N LEU A 63 -44.88 -1.21 5.10
CA LEU A 63 -43.62 -1.44 5.80
C LEU A 63 -43.19 -2.92 5.66
N HIS A 64 -42.08 -3.17 4.99
CA HIS A 64 -41.46 -4.46 4.93
C HIS A 64 -40.53 -4.64 6.12
N ARG A 65 -40.44 -5.88 6.61
CA ARG A 65 -39.52 -6.27 7.68
C ARG A 65 -38.96 -7.64 7.35
N GLY A 66 -37.68 -7.70 7.00
CA GLY A 66 -37.01 -8.91 6.54
C GLY A 66 -35.75 -9.23 7.35
N LYS A 67 -35.33 -10.49 7.31
CA LYS A 67 -34.06 -10.92 7.87
C LYS A 67 -32.93 -10.57 6.92
N GLU A 68 -31.97 -9.79 7.39
CA GLU A 68 -30.79 -9.38 6.65
C GLU A 68 -29.53 -9.64 7.44
N THR A 69 -28.43 -9.79 6.75
CA THR A 69 -27.11 -9.86 7.35
C THR A 69 -26.34 -8.57 7.03
N GLN A 70 -25.90 -7.88 8.06
CA GLN A 70 -24.90 -6.82 7.93
C GLN A 70 -23.54 -7.47 7.63
N VAL A 71 -22.98 -7.20 6.48
CA VAL A 71 -21.69 -7.70 6.01
C VAL A 71 -20.65 -6.60 6.14
N ASN A 72 -19.57 -6.86 6.87
CA ASN A 72 -18.45 -5.95 7.04
C ASN A 72 -17.21 -6.55 6.40
N ILE A 73 -16.61 -5.84 5.41
CA ILE A 73 -15.43 -6.29 4.67
C ILE A 73 -14.44 -5.13 4.55
N THR A 74 -13.18 -5.35 4.91
CA THR A 74 -12.11 -4.36 4.68
C THR A 74 -11.51 -4.51 3.29
N PHE A 75 -11.03 -3.41 2.72
CA PHE A 75 -10.39 -3.39 1.41
C PHE A 75 -9.39 -2.23 1.27
N LEU A 76 -8.51 -2.30 0.28
CA LEU A 76 -7.56 -1.24 -0.01
C LEU A 76 -8.23 -0.09 -0.76
N SER A 77 -7.96 1.15 -0.37
CA SER A 77 -8.63 2.36 -0.87
C SER A 77 -8.68 2.48 -2.40
N HIS A 78 -7.66 1.99 -3.11
CA HIS A 78 -7.63 2.03 -4.58
C HIS A 78 -8.65 1.09 -5.26
N LEU A 79 -9.26 0.17 -4.50
CA LEU A 79 -10.31 -0.73 -4.98
C LEU A 79 -11.72 -0.16 -4.83
N GLU A 80 -11.90 0.99 -4.19
CA GLU A 80 -13.22 1.53 -3.81
C GLU A 80 -14.21 1.58 -4.98
N SER A 81 -13.82 2.20 -6.09
CA SER A 81 -14.72 2.30 -7.25
C SER A 81 -15.13 0.93 -7.79
N LYS A 82 -14.20 -0.04 -7.78
CA LYS A 82 -14.48 -1.41 -8.22
C LYS A 82 -15.40 -2.13 -7.23
N ILE A 83 -15.17 -1.96 -5.93
CA ILE A 83 -15.99 -2.53 -4.85
C ILE A 83 -17.44 -2.03 -4.95
N ILE A 84 -17.64 -0.71 -5.05
CA ILE A 84 -18.97 -0.12 -5.14
C ILE A 84 -19.70 -0.60 -6.42
N LYS A 85 -19.00 -0.63 -7.54
CA LYS A 85 -19.57 -1.11 -8.80
C LYS A 85 -20.01 -2.57 -8.68
N THR A 86 -19.13 -3.45 -8.23
CA THR A 86 -19.44 -4.88 -8.06
C THR A 86 -20.57 -5.10 -7.06
N LEU A 87 -20.58 -4.36 -5.94
CA LEU A 87 -21.66 -4.43 -4.96
C LEU A 87 -23.02 -4.12 -5.60
N LYS A 88 -23.11 -3.01 -6.35
CA LYS A 88 -24.35 -2.60 -7.02
C LYS A 88 -24.82 -3.54 -8.12
N GLU A 89 -23.89 -4.23 -8.79
CA GLU A 89 -24.20 -5.19 -9.84
C GLU A 89 -24.72 -6.53 -9.31
N ILE A 90 -24.25 -6.93 -8.12
CA ILE A 90 -24.57 -8.27 -7.57
C ILE A 90 -25.64 -8.24 -6.49
N HIS A 91 -25.89 -7.08 -5.88
CA HIS A 91 -26.86 -6.95 -4.80
C HIS A 91 -28.28 -7.14 -5.34
N PRO A 92 -29.17 -7.88 -4.63
CA PRO A 92 -30.54 -8.11 -5.11
C PRO A 92 -31.43 -6.86 -5.10
N TYR A 93 -31.09 -5.85 -4.32
CA TYR A 93 -31.88 -4.62 -4.23
C TYR A 93 -31.51 -3.62 -5.32
N GLU A 94 -32.51 -2.90 -5.85
CA GLU A 94 -32.29 -1.82 -6.84
C GLU A 94 -31.56 -0.62 -6.21
N GLU A 95 -31.84 -0.32 -4.95
CA GLU A 95 -31.16 0.71 -4.16
C GLU A 95 -30.39 0.03 -3.02
N VAL A 96 -29.09 0.03 -3.15
CA VAL A 96 -28.23 -0.69 -2.21
C VAL A 96 -27.83 0.22 -1.05
N ALA A 97 -28.18 -0.21 0.17
CA ALA A 97 -27.69 0.43 1.39
C ALA A 97 -26.26 -0.02 1.69
N TYR A 98 -25.32 0.93 1.73
CA TYR A 98 -23.95 0.67 2.10
C TYR A 98 -23.27 1.90 2.71
N GLU A 99 -22.25 1.64 3.48
CA GLU A 99 -21.40 2.66 4.09
C GLU A 99 -19.94 2.33 3.80
N ILE A 100 -19.10 3.37 3.62
CA ILE A 100 -17.67 3.22 3.49
C ILE A 100 -16.98 4.11 4.53
N GLU A 101 -16.24 3.46 5.41
CA GLU A 101 -15.44 4.12 6.44
C GLU A 101 -13.95 4.02 6.10
N THR A 102 -13.22 5.11 6.30
CA THR A 102 -11.75 5.10 6.26
C THR A 102 -11.24 4.68 7.63
N LEU A 103 -10.41 3.65 7.68
CA LEU A 103 -9.82 3.16 8.92
C LEU A 103 -8.44 3.80 9.14
N GLU A 104 -8.11 4.07 10.40
CA GLU A 104 -6.77 4.55 10.79
C GLU A 104 -5.69 3.45 10.78
N ASN A 105 -6.08 2.22 10.47
CA ASN A 105 -5.17 1.10 10.36
C ASN A 105 -4.10 1.35 9.29
N GLU A 106 -2.83 1.21 9.67
CA GLU A 106 -1.72 1.30 8.73
C GLU A 106 -1.70 0.09 7.80
N ASN A 107 -1.59 0.34 6.50
CA ASN A 107 -1.27 -0.71 5.55
C ASN A 107 0.25 -0.94 5.56
N GLN A 108 0.67 -2.08 6.11
CA GLN A 108 2.09 -2.40 6.26
C GLN A 108 2.76 -2.83 4.94
N ASP A 109 1.97 -3.17 3.91
CA ASP A 109 2.48 -3.64 2.62
C ASP A 109 2.76 -2.49 1.64
N ILE A 110 2.32 -1.28 1.95
CA ILE A 110 2.47 -0.10 1.08
C ILE A 110 3.07 1.05 1.87
N GLY A 111 4.23 1.50 1.44
CA GLY A 111 4.95 2.64 2.01
C GLY A 111 5.72 3.39 0.94
N ILE A 112 6.23 4.57 1.28
CA ILE A 112 7.12 5.36 0.44
C ILE A 112 8.58 4.91 0.55
N GLY A 113 8.90 4.10 1.53
CA GLY A 113 10.19 3.46 1.77
C GLY A 113 10.01 2.04 2.25
N MET A 114 11.11 1.35 2.45
CA MET A 114 11.12 -0.04 2.88
C MET A 114 12.16 -0.26 3.98
N VAL A 115 11.89 -1.21 4.87
CA VAL A 115 12.85 -1.71 5.85
C VAL A 115 13.03 -3.20 5.63
N GLY A 116 14.27 -3.66 5.63
CA GLY A 116 14.61 -5.07 5.46
C GLY A 116 15.84 -5.47 6.25
N ASP A 117 15.97 -6.76 6.51
CA ASP A 117 17.13 -7.33 7.19
C ASP A 117 18.03 -8.05 6.17
N LEU A 118 19.34 -7.79 6.23
CA LEU A 118 20.33 -8.55 5.49
C LEU A 118 20.33 -10.01 5.98
N LYS A 119 20.65 -10.97 5.13
CA LYS A 119 20.79 -12.38 5.54
C LYS A 119 21.79 -12.52 6.67
N GLU A 120 22.95 -11.85 6.53
CA GLU A 120 24.01 -11.79 7.53
C GLU A 120 24.34 -10.32 7.84
N ALA A 121 24.77 -10.06 9.08
CA ALA A 121 25.23 -8.73 9.45
C ALA A 121 26.59 -8.45 8.81
N LEU A 122 26.70 -7.32 8.11
CA LEU A 122 27.93 -6.82 7.50
C LEU A 122 28.59 -5.76 8.37
N ASP A 123 29.89 -5.55 8.24
CA ASP A 123 30.50 -4.34 8.78
C ASP A 123 30.16 -3.12 7.90
N MET A 124 30.47 -1.92 8.39
CA MET A 124 30.13 -0.68 7.69
C MET A 124 30.81 -0.60 6.32
N GLN A 125 32.06 -1.00 6.21
CA GLN A 125 32.81 -0.96 4.94
C GLN A 125 32.18 -1.91 3.91
N GLN A 126 31.90 -3.15 4.30
CA GLN A 126 31.20 -4.13 3.46
C GLN A 126 29.82 -3.63 3.03
N THR A 127 29.10 -2.96 3.93
CA THR A 127 27.79 -2.40 3.62
C THR A 127 27.89 -1.26 2.60
N LEU A 128 28.86 -0.36 2.73
CA LEU A 128 29.07 0.71 1.74
C LEU A 128 29.52 0.15 0.38
N GLU A 129 30.31 -0.92 0.37
CA GLU A 129 30.67 -1.61 -0.87
C GLU A 129 29.46 -2.29 -1.54
N LEU A 130 28.57 -2.90 -0.75
CA LEU A 130 27.30 -3.43 -1.25
C LEU A 130 26.44 -2.33 -1.85
N ILE A 131 26.30 -1.19 -1.17
CA ILE A 131 25.57 -0.02 -1.66
C ILE A 131 26.18 0.49 -2.97
N LYS A 132 27.50 0.62 -3.05
CA LYS A 132 28.19 0.99 -4.30
C LYS A 132 27.89 0.02 -5.43
N LYS A 133 27.95 -1.26 -5.16
CA LYS A 133 27.68 -2.31 -6.16
C LYS A 133 26.24 -2.28 -6.67
N VAL A 134 25.26 -2.01 -5.78
CA VAL A 134 23.84 -2.04 -6.11
C VAL A 134 23.40 -0.76 -6.81
N PHE A 135 23.79 0.41 -6.29
CA PHE A 135 23.30 1.70 -6.75
C PHE A 135 24.24 2.45 -7.69
N ASN A 136 25.50 2.01 -7.77
CA ASN A 136 26.55 2.68 -8.55
C ASN A 136 26.57 4.21 -8.37
N PRO A 137 26.59 4.73 -7.13
CA PRO A 137 26.58 6.15 -6.89
C PRO A 137 27.92 6.79 -7.24
N SER A 138 27.86 8.02 -7.75
CA SER A 138 29.07 8.84 -8.02
C SER A 138 29.80 9.26 -6.74
N GLY A 139 29.08 9.33 -5.62
CA GLY A 139 29.62 9.62 -4.30
C GLY A 139 28.65 9.22 -3.20
N ILE A 140 29.18 8.92 -2.02
CA ILE A 140 28.37 8.59 -0.84
C ILE A 140 28.73 9.56 0.28
N ARG A 141 27.73 10.18 0.92
CA ARG A 141 27.89 10.96 2.15
C ARG A 141 27.27 10.19 3.31
N THR A 142 27.97 10.13 4.45
CA THR A 142 27.47 9.42 5.62
C THR A 142 27.54 10.28 6.87
N SER A 143 26.62 10.06 7.82
CA SER A 143 26.85 10.44 9.20
C SER A 143 27.96 9.60 9.82
N LYS A 144 28.42 9.97 11.02
CA LYS A 144 29.29 9.07 11.78
C LYS A 144 28.57 7.73 11.99
N PRO A 145 29.26 6.59 11.78
CA PRO A 145 28.66 5.28 12.00
C PRO A 145 28.10 5.12 13.42
N HIS A 146 26.87 4.65 13.54
CA HIS A 146 26.21 4.38 14.81
C HIS A 146 26.78 3.12 15.48
N GLN A 147 27.04 2.10 14.67
CA GLN A 147 27.52 0.80 15.14
C GLN A 147 28.45 0.13 14.13
N THR A 148 29.16 -0.94 14.58
CA THR A 148 30.15 -1.65 13.77
C THR A 148 29.54 -2.67 12.83
N LYS A 149 28.36 -3.18 13.13
CA LYS A 149 27.65 -4.19 12.32
C LYS A 149 26.30 -3.66 11.88
N VAL A 150 25.95 -3.94 10.64
CA VAL A 150 24.69 -3.54 9.98
C VAL A 150 23.91 -4.79 9.62
N LYS A 151 22.69 -4.88 10.14
CA LYS A 151 21.75 -5.97 9.86
C LYS A 151 20.48 -5.43 9.22
N ARG A 152 19.90 -4.36 9.77
CA ARG A 152 18.64 -3.77 9.35
C ARG A 152 18.86 -2.47 8.59
N ILE A 153 18.35 -2.43 7.37
CA ILE A 153 18.49 -1.30 6.47
C ILE A 153 17.11 -0.72 6.15
N ALA A 154 16.96 0.58 6.31
CA ALA A 154 15.82 1.33 5.79
C ALA A 154 16.25 2.04 4.50
N VAL A 155 15.37 2.05 3.49
CA VAL A 155 15.62 2.71 2.20
C VAL A 155 14.43 3.60 1.82
N LEU A 156 14.73 4.76 1.25
CA LEU A 156 13.76 5.66 0.63
C LEU A 156 14.45 6.40 -0.51
N GLY A 157 14.01 6.18 -1.76
CA GLY A 157 14.53 6.86 -2.93
C GLY A 157 14.19 8.35 -2.94
N GLY A 158 15.06 9.17 -3.54
CA GLY A 158 14.91 10.61 -3.61
C GLY A 158 15.09 11.31 -2.26
N SER A 159 14.47 12.48 -2.12
CA SER A 159 14.57 13.34 -0.92
C SER A 159 13.89 12.74 0.30
N GLY A 160 14.66 12.14 1.20
CA GLY A 160 14.16 11.34 2.32
C GLY A 160 14.41 11.90 3.73
N ALA A 161 14.81 13.16 3.92
CA ALA A 161 15.09 13.70 5.26
C ALA A 161 13.92 13.54 6.25
N PHE A 162 12.67 13.58 5.78
CA PHE A 162 11.48 13.41 6.59
C PHE A 162 11.31 11.97 7.12
N GLY A 163 11.91 10.97 6.45
CA GLY A 163 11.83 9.56 6.84
C GLY A 163 12.76 9.16 7.98
N ILE A 164 13.72 10.01 8.38
CA ILE A 164 14.69 9.71 9.44
C ILE A 164 14.02 9.23 10.73
N PRO A 165 13.00 9.92 11.30
CA PRO A 165 12.35 9.46 12.52
C PRO A 165 11.65 8.10 12.36
N ASN A 166 11.17 7.80 11.15
CA ASN A 166 10.51 6.52 10.86
C ASN A 166 11.54 5.39 10.81
N ALA A 167 12.70 5.60 10.19
CA ALA A 167 13.79 4.64 10.14
C ALA A 167 14.32 4.32 11.55
N ILE A 168 14.48 5.33 12.40
CA ILE A 168 14.87 5.17 13.81
C ILE A 168 13.81 4.35 14.58
N ARG A 169 12.51 4.68 14.44
CA ARG A 169 11.42 3.89 15.07
C ARG A 169 11.39 2.44 14.65
N LYS A 170 11.77 2.16 13.40
CA LYS A 170 11.87 0.78 12.88
C LYS A 170 13.20 0.11 13.26
N GLN A 171 14.02 0.77 14.09
CA GLN A 171 15.32 0.26 14.57
C GLN A 171 16.25 -0.13 13.42
N ALA A 172 16.29 0.68 12.35
CA ALA A 172 17.22 0.48 11.27
C ALA A 172 18.65 0.89 11.70
N ASP A 173 19.65 0.10 11.33
CA ASP A 173 21.06 0.39 11.57
C ASP A 173 21.57 1.47 10.60
N ILE A 174 21.06 1.41 9.39
CA ILE A 174 21.32 2.38 8.31
C ILE A 174 19.99 2.88 7.71
N TYR A 175 19.97 4.16 7.39
CA TYR A 175 18.96 4.75 6.53
C TYR A 175 19.59 5.28 5.24
N LEU A 176 19.26 4.63 4.12
CA LEU A 176 19.74 4.96 2.79
C LEU A 176 18.70 5.85 2.08
N THR A 177 19.12 7.03 1.64
CA THR A 177 18.24 8.02 0.98
C THR A 177 19.08 9.01 0.16
N ALA A 178 18.50 10.16 -0.22
CA ALA A 178 19.17 11.22 -0.91
C ALA A 178 18.77 12.62 -0.40
N ASP A 179 19.45 13.65 -0.92
CA ASP A 179 19.20 15.08 -0.68
C ASP A 179 19.25 15.49 0.79
N LEU A 180 20.06 14.84 1.59
CA LEU A 180 20.26 15.23 2.97
C LEU A 180 21.08 16.53 3.05
N LYS A 181 20.54 17.53 3.73
CA LYS A 181 21.25 18.77 4.04
C LYS A 181 22.23 18.54 5.19
N TYR A 182 23.22 19.43 5.33
CA TYR A 182 24.21 19.37 6.41
C TYR A 182 23.57 19.12 7.78
N HIS A 183 22.51 19.87 8.10
CA HIS A 183 21.83 19.75 9.39
C HIS A 183 21.01 18.45 9.57
N ASP A 184 20.62 17.79 8.49
CA ASP A 184 19.88 16.52 8.59
C ASP A 184 20.77 15.41 9.15
N PHE A 185 22.07 15.43 8.89
CA PHE A 185 23.00 14.44 9.43
C PHE A 185 23.11 14.45 10.97
N PHE A 186 22.85 15.57 11.62
CA PHE A 186 22.81 15.64 13.07
C PHE A 186 21.63 14.86 13.67
N ARG A 187 20.55 14.67 12.90
CA ARG A 187 19.38 13.91 13.33
C ARG A 187 19.64 12.41 13.51
N ALA A 188 20.82 11.93 13.11
CA ALA A 188 21.29 10.58 13.41
C ALA A 188 21.37 10.33 14.93
N GLU A 189 21.79 11.34 15.72
CA GLU A 189 21.82 11.34 17.20
C GLU A 189 22.40 10.05 17.81
N ASN A 190 23.36 9.41 17.13
CA ASN A 190 23.91 8.10 17.48
C ASN A 190 22.86 6.96 17.52
N ASN A 191 21.70 7.11 16.90
CA ASN A 191 20.65 6.09 16.83
C ASN A 191 20.64 5.34 15.50
N ILE A 192 21.22 5.93 14.45
CA ILE A 192 21.22 5.38 13.10
C ILE A 192 22.40 5.94 12.30
N THR A 193 22.85 5.22 11.29
CA THR A 193 23.77 5.78 10.29
C THR A 193 22.97 6.27 9.09
N LEU A 194 23.06 7.57 8.80
CA LEU A 194 22.45 8.16 7.60
C LEU A 194 23.41 8.02 6.43
N VAL A 195 22.89 7.58 5.29
CA VAL A 195 23.66 7.37 4.06
C VAL A 195 22.93 8.04 2.91
N ASP A 196 23.56 9.03 2.30
CA ASP A 196 23.07 9.76 1.14
C ASP A 196 23.86 9.34 -0.09
N ILE A 197 23.18 8.80 -1.09
CA ILE A 197 23.80 8.27 -2.32
C ILE A 197 23.51 9.09 -3.57
N GLY A 198 22.81 10.21 -3.43
CA GLY A 198 22.36 11.03 -4.55
C GLY A 198 20.94 10.67 -5.04
N HIS A 199 20.22 11.71 -5.49
CA HIS A 199 18.82 11.56 -5.89
C HIS A 199 18.67 10.64 -7.10
N TYR A 200 19.36 10.98 -8.18
CA TYR A 200 19.33 10.20 -9.41
C TYR A 200 19.73 8.74 -9.16
N GLU A 201 20.81 8.54 -8.42
CA GLU A 201 21.38 7.22 -8.13
C GLU A 201 20.42 6.34 -7.33
N SER A 202 19.60 6.94 -6.46
CA SER A 202 18.61 6.23 -5.68
C SER A 202 17.35 5.82 -6.46
N GLU A 203 17.05 6.48 -7.61
CA GLU A 203 15.81 6.30 -8.38
C GLU A 203 16.03 5.82 -9.83
N GLN A 204 17.26 5.82 -10.35
CA GLN A 204 17.57 5.53 -11.76
C GLN A 204 17.01 4.19 -12.28
N TYR A 205 16.80 3.22 -11.41
CA TYR A 205 16.30 1.87 -11.75
C TYR A 205 14.78 1.78 -11.90
N THR A 206 14.06 2.87 -11.64
CA THR A 206 12.59 2.90 -11.74
C THR A 206 12.11 2.58 -13.17
N LYS A 207 12.82 3.04 -14.20
CA LYS A 207 12.48 2.77 -15.60
C LYS A 207 12.59 1.28 -15.96
N GLU A 208 13.62 0.58 -15.46
CA GLU A 208 13.80 -0.86 -15.66
C GLU A 208 12.68 -1.64 -14.95
N LEU A 209 12.32 -1.25 -13.74
CA LEU A 209 11.23 -1.85 -12.98
C LEU A 209 9.90 -1.70 -13.71
N ILE A 210 9.58 -0.49 -14.19
CA ILE A 210 8.36 -0.23 -14.96
C ILE A 210 8.36 -1.04 -16.26
N CYS A 211 9.48 -1.10 -16.97
CA CYS A 211 9.63 -1.89 -18.18
C CYS A 211 9.35 -3.38 -17.91
N ALA A 212 9.94 -3.94 -16.87
CA ALA A 212 9.73 -5.35 -16.48
C ALA A 212 8.25 -5.64 -16.13
N ILE A 213 7.58 -4.74 -15.41
CA ILE A 213 6.15 -4.85 -15.10
C ILE A 213 5.30 -4.82 -16.37
N LEU A 214 5.58 -3.88 -17.27
CA LEU A 214 4.83 -3.74 -18.53
C LEU A 214 5.05 -4.93 -19.44
N GLN A 215 6.28 -5.42 -19.60
CA GLN A 215 6.59 -6.63 -20.40
C GLN A 215 5.85 -7.86 -19.87
N LYS A 216 5.77 -8.01 -18.56
CA LYS A 216 5.01 -9.10 -17.94
C LYS A 216 3.51 -8.98 -18.18
N LYS A 217 2.98 -7.77 -18.30
CA LYS A 217 1.54 -7.52 -18.48
C LYS A 217 1.10 -7.49 -19.96
N PHE A 218 1.96 -7.01 -20.85
CA PHE A 218 1.67 -6.79 -22.27
C PHE A 218 2.67 -7.54 -23.16
N HIS A 219 2.47 -8.84 -23.30
CA HIS A 219 3.40 -9.73 -24.01
C HIS A 219 3.59 -9.41 -25.50
N ASN A 220 2.62 -8.75 -26.14
CA ASN A 220 2.61 -8.45 -27.57
C ASN A 220 2.96 -6.98 -27.88
N PHE A 221 3.48 -6.25 -26.90
CA PHE A 221 3.83 -4.83 -27.06
C PHE A 221 5.33 -4.65 -27.02
N ALA A 222 5.88 -3.91 -27.98
CA ALA A 222 7.28 -3.51 -27.95
C ALA A 222 7.46 -2.41 -26.87
N ILE A 223 8.22 -2.73 -25.83
CA ILE A 223 8.53 -1.78 -24.74
C ILE A 223 10.02 -1.45 -24.86
N VAL A 224 10.31 -0.17 -25.08
CA VAL A 224 11.67 0.33 -25.29
C VAL A 224 12.10 1.18 -24.11
N LEU A 225 13.26 0.86 -23.53
CA LEU A 225 13.90 1.68 -22.50
C LEU A 225 14.60 2.89 -23.14
N SER A 226 14.37 4.07 -22.57
CA SER A 226 15.12 5.26 -22.93
C SER A 226 16.58 5.16 -22.45
N ASN A 227 17.52 5.43 -23.33
CA ASN A 227 18.95 5.53 -23.01
C ASN A 227 19.39 6.93 -22.58
N THR A 228 18.46 7.90 -22.53
CA THR A 228 18.77 9.26 -22.12
C THR A 228 19.15 9.30 -20.64
N ASN A 229 20.32 9.83 -20.34
CA ASN A 229 20.72 10.18 -18.98
C ASN A 229 20.15 11.54 -18.62
N THR A 230 19.31 11.59 -17.60
CA THR A 230 18.66 12.81 -17.12
C THR A 230 19.30 13.36 -15.85
N ASN A 231 20.42 12.79 -15.38
CA ASN A 231 21.11 13.30 -14.20
C ASN A 231 21.72 14.69 -14.47
N PRO A 232 21.25 15.75 -13.79
CA PRO A 232 21.81 17.10 -13.97
C PRO A 232 23.09 17.34 -13.14
N ILE A 233 23.43 16.40 -12.24
CA ILE A 233 24.56 16.55 -11.30
C ILE A 233 25.79 15.90 -11.88
N GLN A 234 26.92 16.60 -11.78
CA GLN A 234 28.23 16.10 -12.13
C GLN A 234 29.16 16.17 -10.91
N TYR A 235 29.99 15.17 -10.75
CA TYR A 235 30.97 15.08 -9.69
C TYR A 235 32.38 15.23 -10.31
N TYR A 236 33.20 16.05 -9.68
CA TYR A 236 34.55 16.35 -10.12
C TYR A 236 35.59 15.83 -9.12
#